data_9b985ae91ee942f9243dc1027052598b
#
_entry.id   9b985ae91ee942f9243dc1027052598b
#
_cell.length_a   1.000
_cell.length_b   1.000
_cell.length_c   1.000
_cell.angle_alpha   90.00
_cell.angle_beta   90.00
_cell.angle_gamma   90.00
#
_symmetry.space_group_name_H-M   'P 1'
#
loop_
_entity.id
_entity.type
_entity.pdbx_description
1 polymer ?
#
loop_
_entity_poly.entity_id
_entity_poly.type
_entity_poly.pdbx_seq_one_letter_code
_entity_poly.pdbx_strand_id
1 'polypeptide(L)'
;MIIRKAKMTDSSVISLLMNEAFGWEKTKPSSSLFFLNKNTTCLVAENDHGELMGSASLHLLQKINRRIGIIEDVAVFEKFRGNKIGVNLINELIKLSKNEDCYKVILNTKLDNLSYYEKLGFVSKELQMELRL
;
A
#
# COMPACT_ATOMS: atom_id res chain seq x y z
N MET A 1 -9.09 -15.19 -5.28
CA MET A 1 -8.44 -13.85 -5.23
C MET A 1 -7.06 -13.92 -5.81
N ILE A 2 -6.73 -12.97 -6.65
CA ILE A 2 -5.41 -12.84 -7.25
C ILE A 2 -4.80 -11.51 -6.77
N ILE A 3 -3.55 -11.54 -6.33
CA ILE A 3 -2.78 -10.33 -6.03
C ILE A 3 -1.74 -10.18 -7.14
N ARG A 4 -1.75 -9.02 -7.78
CA ARG A 4 -0.86 -8.72 -8.92
C ARG A 4 -0.38 -7.28 -8.87
N LYS A 5 0.64 -6.99 -9.66
CA LYS A 5 1.09 -5.60 -9.83
C LYS A 5 0.01 -4.80 -10.57
N ALA A 6 -0.19 -3.58 -10.12
CA ALA A 6 -1.09 -2.65 -10.78
C ALA A 6 -0.51 -2.21 -12.14
N LYS A 7 -1.42 -2.00 -13.09
CA LYS A 7 -1.12 -1.47 -14.43
C LYS A 7 -1.64 -0.05 -14.53
N MET A 8 -1.15 0.71 -15.49
CA MET A 8 -1.69 2.05 -15.78
C MET A 8 -3.21 2.03 -15.99
N THR A 9 -3.72 0.96 -16.60
CA THR A 9 -5.16 0.79 -16.83
C THR A 9 -5.97 0.63 -15.55
N ASP A 10 -5.34 0.34 -14.42
CA ASP A 10 -6.01 0.25 -13.12
C ASP A 10 -6.14 1.62 -12.43
N SER A 11 -5.51 2.66 -12.97
CA SER A 11 -5.37 3.94 -12.26
C SER A 11 -6.70 4.60 -11.93
N SER A 12 -7.71 4.51 -12.79
CA SER A 12 -9.02 5.11 -12.54
C SER A 12 -9.73 4.43 -11.35
N VAL A 13 -9.65 3.10 -11.27
CA VAL A 13 -10.26 2.35 -10.15
C VAL A 13 -9.49 2.58 -8.86
N ILE A 14 -8.17 2.63 -8.94
CA ILE A 14 -7.33 2.95 -7.77
C ILE A 14 -7.67 4.35 -7.24
N SER A 15 -7.89 5.33 -8.12
CA SER A 15 -8.28 6.67 -7.71
C SER A 15 -9.64 6.69 -7.00
N LEU A 16 -10.60 5.90 -7.48
CA LEU A 16 -11.89 5.73 -6.81
C LEU A 16 -11.70 5.12 -5.42
N LEU A 17 -10.86 4.11 -5.30
CA LEU A 17 -10.55 3.47 -4.03
C LEU A 17 -9.92 4.46 -3.05
N MET A 18 -8.98 5.28 -3.49
CA MET A 18 -8.34 6.29 -2.65
C MET A 18 -9.33 7.36 -2.22
N ASN A 19 -10.26 7.74 -3.10
CA ASN A 19 -11.33 8.66 -2.73
C ASN A 19 -12.24 8.07 -1.64
N GLU A 20 -12.66 6.82 -1.80
CA GLU A 20 -13.50 6.16 -0.80
C GLU A 20 -12.78 6.00 0.54
N ALA A 21 -11.53 5.55 0.52
CA ALA A 21 -10.78 5.22 1.73
C ALA A 21 -10.26 6.46 2.47
N PHE A 22 -9.82 7.49 1.74
CA PHE A 22 -9.10 8.62 2.31
C PHE A 22 -9.72 9.99 1.98
N GLY A 23 -10.79 10.02 1.19
CA GLY A 23 -11.43 11.27 0.80
C GLY A 23 -10.60 12.11 -0.17
N TRP A 24 -9.67 11.52 -0.91
CA TRP A 24 -8.87 12.23 -1.89
C TRP A 24 -9.75 12.75 -3.03
N GLU A 25 -9.35 13.88 -3.62
CA GLU A 25 -10.09 14.46 -4.73
C GLU A 25 -10.18 13.50 -5.91
N LYS A 26 -11.40 13.31 -6.42
CA LYS A 26 -11.71 12.41 -7.52
C LYS A 26 -10.96 12.73 -8.81
N THR A 27 -10.53 14.00 -8.94
CA THR A 27 -9.98 14.52 -10.18
C THR A 27 -8.48 14.25 -10.37
N LYS A 28 -7.82 13.73 -9.35
CA LYS A 28 -6.39 13.43 -9.47
C LYS A 28 -6.19 11.97 -9.84
N PRO A 29 -5.95 11.67 -11.13
CA PRO A 29 -5.61 10.31 -11.52
C PRO A 29 -4.24 9.94 -10.97
N SER A 30 -3.97 8.64 -10.91
CA SER A 30 -2.67 8.15 -10.52
C SER A 30 -1.60 8.68 -11.47
N SER A 31 -0.48 9.14 -10.91
CA SER A 31 0.60 9.69 -11.69
C SER A 31 1.31 8.60 -12.52
N SER A 32 1.60 8.91 -13.79
CA SER A 32 2.43 8.02 -14.61
C SER A 32 3.83 7.84 -14.01
N LEU A 33 4.33 8.87 -13.31
CA LEU A 33 5.63 8.79 -12.61
C LEU A 33 5.62 7.69 -11.56
N PHE A 34 4.49 7.48 -10.90
CA PHE A 34 4.32 6.41 -9.92
C PHE A 34 4.52 5.03 -10.55
N PHE A 35 3.85 4.77 -11.68
CA PHE A 35 3.94 3.47 -12.36
C PHE A 35 5.28 3.22 -13.05
N LEU A 36 5.97 4.28 -13.44
CA LEU A 36 7.28 4.18 -14.10
C LEU A 36 8.45 4.10 -13.11
N ASN A 37 8.21 4.37 -11.84
CA ASN A 37 9.26 4.35 -10.82
C ASN A 37 9.60 2.91 -10.45
N LYS A 38 10.82 2.49 -10.77
CA LYS A 38 11.30 1.13 -10.49
C LYS A 38 11.43 0.82 -9.00
N ASN A 39 11.45 1.84 -8.14
CA ASN A 39 11.54 1.67 -6.68
C ASN A 39 10.16 1.68 -6.01
N THR A 40 9.10 1.68 -6.80
CA THR A 40 7.72 1.68 -6.33
C THR A 40 6.99 0.48 -6.90
N THR A 41 6.28 -0.25 -6.05
CA THR A 41 5.40 -1.34 -6.46
C THR A 41 4.03 -1.09 -5.88
N CYS A 42 3.03 -1.08 -6.73
CA CYS A 42 1.63 -1.06 -6.31
C CYS A 42 1.04 -2.45 -6.58
N LEU A 43 0.46 -3.05 -5.57
CA LEU A 43 -0.27 -4.31 -5.71
C LEU A 43 -1.76 -4.04 -5.66
N VAL A 44 -2.52 -4.81 -6.43
CA VAL A 44 -3.97 -4.83 -6.40
C VAL A 44 -4.45 -6.24 -6.13
N ALA A 45 -5.55 -6.35 -5.41
CA ALA A 45 -6.24 -7.61 -5.18
C ALA A 45 -7.47 -7.65 -6.08
N GLU A 46 -7.59 -8.71 -6.86
CA GLU A 46 -8.64 -8.88 -7.87
C GLU A 46 -9.46 -10.13 -7.53
N ASN A 47 -10.78 -10.04 -7.64
CA ASN A 47 -11.66 -11.19 -7.43
C ASN A 47 -11.81 -12.02 -8.72
N ASP A 48 -12.60 -13.09 -8.64
CA ASP A 48 -12.80 -14.01 -9.78
C ASP A 48 -13.53 -13.35 -10.96
N HIS A 49 -14.15 -12.20 -10.73
CA HIS A 49 -14.87 -11.44 -11.76
C HIS A 49 -14.02 -10.31 -12.35
N GLY A 50 -12.76 -10.21 -11.95
CA GLY A 50 -11.87 -9.15 -12.43
C GLY A 50 -12.06 -7.81 -11.75
N GLU A 51 -12.85 -7.74 -10.67
CA GLU A 51 -13.03 -6.50 -9.92
C GLU A 51 -11.86 -6.29 -8.96
N LEU A 52 -11.36 -5.06 -8.89
CA LEU A 52 -10.37 -4.69 -7.89
C LEU A 52 -11.03 -4.51 -6.54
N MET A 53 -10.51 -5.20 -5.55
CA MET A 53 -11.04 -5.17 -4.19
C MET A 53 -10.23 -4.26 -3.26
N GLY A 54 -8.95 -4.11 -3.53
CA GLY A 54 -8.05 -3.33 -2.69
C GLY A 54 -6.72 -3.10 -3.36
N SER A 55 -5.91 -2.26 -2.73
CA SER A 55 -4.60 -1.88 -3.23
C SER A 55 -3.68 -1.52 -2.06
N ALA A 56 -2.38 -1.70 -2.27
CA ALA A 56 -1.35 -1.25 -1.33
C ALA A 56 -0.06 -1.00 -2.12
N SER A 57 0.72 -0.04 -1.66
CA SER A 57 1.96 0.36 -2.33
C SER A 57 3.17 0.15 -1.44
N LEU A 58 4.29 -0.18 -2.07
CA LEU A 58 5.60 -0.28 -1.43
C LEU A 58 6.56 0.67 -2.12
N HIS A 59 7.23 1.51 -1.35
CA HIS A 59 8.31 2.35 -1.83
C HIS A 59 9.62 1.85 -1.24
N LEU A 60 10.59 1.59 -2.10
CA LEU A 60 11.94 1.20 -1.66
C LEU A 60 12.79 2.47 -1.54
N LEU A 61 13.35 2.66 -0.36
CA LEU A 61 14.21 3.81 -0.09
C LEU A 61 15.61 3.33 0.23
N GLN A 62 16.57 3.71 -0.65
CA GLN A 62 17.98 3.45 -0.40
C GLN A 62 18.53 4.54 0.51
N LYS A 63 19.00 4.15 1.69
CA LYS A 63 19.66 5.02 2.65
C LYS A 63 21.17 4.86 2.50
N ILE A 64 21.95 5.53 3.33
CA ILE A 64 23.42 5.54 3.21
C ILE A 64 24.00 4.13 3.11
N ASN A 65 23.58 3.23 3.96
CA ASN A 65 24.15 1.88 4.05
C ASN A 65 23.10 0.77 4.15
N ARG A 66 21.83 1.08 3.89
CA ARG A 66 20.76 0.10 3.97
C ARG A 66 19.56 0.52 3.14
N ARG A 67 18.72 -0.43 2.83
CA ARG A 67 17.45 -0.19 2.14
C ARG A 67 16.29 -0.46 3.08
N ILE A 68 15.26 0.37 3.00
CA ILE A 68 14.01 0.14 3.73
C ILE A 68 12.84 0.11 2.76
N GLY A 69 11.77 -0.60 3.17
CA GLY A 69 10.49 -0.54 2.48
C GLY A 69 9.54 0.36 3.23
N ILE A 70 8.76 1.16 2.52
CA ILE A 70 7.72 2.01 3.09
C ILE A 70 6.40 1.60 2.47
N ILE A 71 5.48 1.10 3.28
CA ILE A 71 4.13 0.74 2.85
C ILE A 71 3.26 1.97 2.95
N GLU A 72 2.54 2.26 1.87
CA GLU A 72 1.66 3.41 1.75
C GLU A 72 0.33 3.02 1.13
N ASP A 73 -0.69 3.81 1.44
CA ASP A 73 -1.99 3.78 0.75
C ASP A 73 -2.65 2.39 0.73
N VAL A 74 -2.63 1.72 1.87
CA VAL A 74 -3.33 0.44 2.04
C VAL A 74 -4.82 0.72 2.12
N ALA A 75 -5.58 0.23 1.16
CA ALA A 75 -7.02 0.47 1.09
C ALA A 75 -7.76 -0.75 0.53
N VAL A 76 -8.95 -0.98 1.06
CA VAL A 76 -9.87 -2.02 0.58
C VAL A 76 -11.24 -1.37 0.44
N PHE A 77 -11.92 -1.59 -0.68
CA PHE A 77 -13.29 -1.11 -0.85
C PHE A 77 -14.17 -1.65 0.28
N GLU A 78 -15.03 -0.80 0.82
CA GLU A 78 -15.85 -1.14 1.97
C GLU A 78 -16.65 -2.43 1.74
N LYS A 79 -17.21 -2.60 0.54
CA LYS A 79 -18.00 -3.78 0.19
C LYS A 79 -17.21 -5.10 0.24
N PHE A 80 -15.87 -5.02 0.21
CA PHE A 80 -15.01 -6.21 0.25
C PHE A 80 -14.28 -6.40 1.59
N ARG A 81 -14.50 -5.52 2.57
CA ARG A 81 -13.85 -5.64 3.88
C ARG A 81 -14.28 -6.91 4.60
N GLY A 82 -13.43 -7.36 5.53
CA GLY A 82 -13.69 -8.57 6.30
C GLY A 82 -13.21 -9.86 5.64
N ASN A 83 -12.53 -9.78 4.50
CA ASN A 83 -12.04 -10.93 3.74
C ASN A 83 -10.51 -11.05 3.74
N LYS A 84 -9.84 -10.41 4.69
CA LYS A 84 -8.37 -10.43 4.84
C LYS A 84 -7.60 -9.91 3.62
N ILE A 85 -8.22 -9.09 2.80
CA ILE A 85 -7.60 -8.57 1.59
C ILE A 85 -6.41 -7.67 1.93
N GLY A 86 -6.59 -6.76 2.89
CA GLY A 86 -5.51 -5.88 3.34
C GLY A 86 -4.34 -6.66 3.92
N VAL A 87 -4.61 -7.66 4.74
CA VAL A 87 -3.58 -8.53 5.32
C VAL A 87 -2.78 -9.22 4.22
N ASN A 88 -3.47 -9.77 3.23
CA ASN A 88 -2.80 -10.47 2.12
C ASN A 88 -1.95 -9.52 1.28
N LEU A 89 -2.44 -8.31 1.00
CA LEU A 89 -1.67 -7.28 0.31
C LEU A 89 -0.40 -6.92 1.07
N ILE A 90 -0.53 -6.67 2.37
CA ILE A 90 0.61 -6.30 3.22
C ILE A 90 1.63 -7.43 3.27
N ASN A 91 1.18 -8.67 3.42
CA ASN A 91 2.08 -9.83 3.46
C ASN A 91 2.87 -9.99 2.15
N GLU A 92 2.24 -9.74 1.01
CA GLU A 92 2.94 -9.78 -0.28
C GLU A 92 3.97 -8.65 -0.38
N LEU A 93 3.66 -7.46 0.13
CA LEU A 93 4.63 -6.36 0.15
C LEU A 93 5.81 -6.66 1.09
N ILE A 94 5.56 -7.33 2.20
CA ILE A 94 6.63 -7.78 3.11
C ILE A 94 7.55 -8.77 2.40
N LYS A 95 6.99 -9.72 1.65
CA LYS A 95 7.79 -10.67 0.87
C LYS A 95 8.67 -9.95 -0.17
N LEU A 96 8.08 -8.99 -0.89
CA LEU A 96 8.83 -8.19 -1.85
C LEU A 96 9.98 -7.44 -1.17
N SER A 97 9.73 -6.88 0.00
CA SER A 97 10.75 -6.16 0.78
C SER A 97 11.90 -7.07 1.18
N LYS A 98 11.60 -8.30 1.59
CA LYS A 98 12.63 -9.31 1.91
C LYS A 98 13.46 -9.65 0.67
N ASN A 99 12.82 -9.83 -0.48
CA ASN A 99 13.51 -10.16 -1.73
C ASN A 99 14.38 -9.00 -2.22
N GLU A 100 14.08 -7.77 -1.82
CA GLU A 100 14.85 -6.57 -2.13
C GLU A 100 15.89 -6.23 -1.05
N ASP A 101 16.16 -7.15 -0.15
CA ASP A 101 17.13 -7.00 0.93
C ASP A 101 16.87 -5.81 1.84
N CYS A 102 15.62 -5.48 2.08
CA CYS A 102 15.26 -4.43 3.01
C CYS A 102 15.60 -4.81 4.45
N TYR A 103 16.21 -3.87 5.17
CA TYR A 103 16.50 -4.01 6.60
C TYR A 103 15.23 -4.04 7.44
N LYS A 104 14.25 -3.24 7.06
CA LYS A 104 12.95 -3.16 7.73
C LYS A 104 11.89 -2.62 6.78
N VAL A 105 10.65 -2.79 7.18
CA VAL A 105 9.48 -2.19 6.52
C VAL A 105 8.81 -1.27 7.53
N ILE A 106 8.48 -0.06 7.13
CA ILE A 106 7.78 0.90 7.98
C ILE A 106 6.46 1.30 7.33
N LEU A 107 5.55 1.79 8.14
CA LEU A 107 4.31 2.42 7.70
C LEU A 107 3.85 3.42 8.75
N ASN A 108 2.99 4.34 8.34
CA ASN A 108 2.32 5.26 9.24
C ASN A 108 0.86 4.86 9.34
N THR A 109 0.29 4.96 10.52
CA THR A 109 -1.10 4.59 10.74
C THR A 109 -1.73 5.47 11.81
N LYS A 110 -3.05 5.54 11.80
CA LYS A 110 -3.81 6.17 12.87
C LYS A 110 -3.87 5.22 14.07
N LEU A 111 -4.02 5.78 15.26
CA LEU A 111 -4.12 4.99 16.49
C LEU A 111 -5.21 3.92 16.43
N ASP A 112 -6.32 4.21 15.75
CA ASP A 112 -7.43 3.27 15.61
C ASP A 112 -7.04 1.97 14.92
N ASN A 113 -5.98 1.99 14.10
CA ASN A 113 -5.52 0.82 13.36
C ASN A 113 -4.27 0.19 13.97
N LEU A 114 -3.81 0.68 15.11
CA LEU A 114 -2.57 0.20 15.73
C LEU A 114 -2.62 -1.31 15.98
N SER A 115 -3.69 -1.79 16.61
CA SER A 115 -3.83 -3.22 16.94
C SER A 115 -3.86 -4.10 15.68
N TYR A 116 -4.43 -3.59 14.58
CA TYR A 116 -4.45 -4.29 13.31
C TYR A 116 -3.03 -4.59 12.81
N TYR A 117 -2.16 -3.58 12.86
CA TYR A 117 -0.78 -3.74 12.40
C TYR A 117 0.09 -4.51 13.39
N GLU A 118 -0.17 -4.37 14.69
CA GLU A 118 0.54 -5.16 15.71
C GLU A 118 0.32 -6.67 15.50
N LYS A 119 -0.89 -7.08 15.12
CA LYS A 119 -1.19 -8.48 14.81
C LYS A 119 -0.40 -8.99 13.61
N LEU A 120 0.04 -8.11 12.73
CA LEU A 120 0.87 -8.46 11.58
C LEU A 120 2.37 -8.46 11.91
N GLY A 121 2.74 -8.15 13.14
CA GLY A 121 4.12 -8.15 13.62
C GLY A 121 4.78 -6.77 13.63
N PHE A 122 4.05 -5.72 13.30
CA PHE A 122 4.59 -4.36 13.38
C PHE A 122 4.65 -3.89 14.83
N VAL A 123 5.63 -3.06 15.13
CA VAL A 123 5.86 -2.50 16.46
C VAL A 123 5.90 -0.98 16.34
N SER A 124 5.20 -0.30 17.22
CA SER A 124 5.26 1.16 17.29
C SER A 124 6.65 1.60 17.79
N LYS A 125 7.35 2.41 17.01
CA LYS A 125 8.74 2.82 17.34
C LYS A 125 8.92 4.31 17.47
N GLU A 126 8.54 5.07 16.43
CA GLU A 126 8.87 6.48 16.33
C GLU A 126 7.64 7.28 15.95
N LEU A 127 7.72 8.59 16.13
CA LEU A 127 6.67 9.51 15.73
C LEU A 127 6.98 10.11 14.37
N GLN A 128 6.00 10.15 13.50
CA GLN A 128 6.08 10.93 12.27
C GLN A 128 5.83 12.39 12.62
N MET A 129 6.66 13.27 12.09
CA MET A 129 6.43 14.71 12.13
C MET A 129 6.21 15.19 10.70
N GLU A 130 5.28 16.11 10.51
CA GLU A 130 4.90 16.59 9.18
C GLU A 130 4.89 18.11 9.14
N LEU A 131 5.44 18.65 8.07
CA LEU A 131 5.32 20.08 7.75
C LEU A 131 4.76 20.16 6.33
N ARG A 132 3.54 20.65 6.20
CA ARG A 132 2.92 20.82 4.88
C ARG A 132 3.44 22.10 4.23
N LEU A 133 3.72 22.00 2.94
CA LEU A 133 4.31 23.07 2.14
C LEU A 133 3.24 23.76 1.26
#